data_22af901054b41a5991ab6ceb9c4f60ad
#
_entry.id   22af901054b41a5991ab6ceb9c4f60ad
#
_cell.length_a   1.000
_cell.length_b   1.000
_cell.length_c   1.000
_cell.angle_alpha   90.00
_cell.angle_beta   90.00
_cell.angle_gamma   90.00
#
_symmetry.space_group_name_H-M   'P 1'
#
loop_
_entity.id
_entity.type
_entity.pdbx_description
1 polymer ?
#
loop_
_entity_poly.entity_id
_entity_poly.type
_entity_poly.pdbx_seq_one_letter_code
_entity_poly.pdbx_strand_id
1 'polypeptide(L)'
;MNRLTKRGLKEKSMTLKILWLIIHTIFLYIAYTICFDDLVIWVDEIFDIDYSKGNIYRKYCLISFGVFMYLRMNLTGLYLLKRKIPIDEFFGVTTAFAAYQIGFVLLGAWQPESLNILDVFGVLLFIIGSYFNTYSEIQRNRFKNDPNNKGKLYTQGLFKYAKHINYFGDVCWVTGWAIITHNLWAGIVPIMLTL
;
A
#
# COMPACT_ATOMS: atom_id res chain seq x y z
N MET A 1 -4.82 -28.75 -10.34
CA MET A 1 -4.82 -28.43 -8.89
C MET A 1 -5.37 -27.04 -8.73
N ASN A 2 -6.53 -26.88 -8.12
CA ASN A 2 -7.33 -25.65 -8.12
C ASN A 2 -6.63 -24.52 -7.33
N ARG A 3 -6.73 -23.25 -7.74
CA ARG A 3 -6.13 -22.07 -7.03
C ARG A 3 -6.46 -22.05 -5.53
N LEU A 4 -7.64 -22.52 -5.14
CA LEU A 4 -8.10 -22.59 -3.77
C LEU A 4 -7.33 -23.61 -2.90
N THR A 5 -6.85 -24.72 -3.48
CA THR A 5 -6.07 -25.74 -2.78
C THR A 5 -4.63 -25.28 -2.52
N LYS A 6 -4.04 -24.49 -3.43
CA LYS A 6 -2.71 -23.88 -3.23
C LYS A 6 -2.68 -22.85 -2.08
N ARG A 7 -3.78 -22.13 -1.85
CA ARG A 7 -3.90 -21.15 -0.74
C ARG A 7 -4.06 -21.79 0.64
N GLY A 8 -4.44 -23.05 0.70
CA GLY A 8 -4.65 -23.78 1.96
C GLY A 8 -3.40 -24.42 2.58
N LEU A 9 -2.26 -24.48 1.86
CA LEU A 9 -1.05 -25.10 2.35
C LEU A 9 -0.35 -24.16 3.36
N LYS A 10 -0.23 -24.62 4.61
CA LYS A 10 0.41 -23.91 5.72
C LYS A 10 1.94 -23.76 5.62
N GLU A 11 2.56 -24.10 4.50
CA GLU A 11 4.00 -23.95 4.33
C GLU A 11 4.40 -22.47 4.31
N LYS A 12 5.33 -22.12 5.18
CA LYS A 12 5.90 -20.77 5.27
C LYS A 12 6.81 -20.54 4.06
N SER A 13 6.40 -19.70 3.12
CA SER A 13 7.30 -19.22 2.05
C SER A 13 8.19 -18.09 2.55
N MET A 14 9.14 -18.42 3.43
CA MET A 14 9.98 -17.41 4.08
C MET A 14 10.84 -16.67 3.07
N THR A 15 11.36 -17.37 2.06
CA THR A 15 12.16 -16.76 0.97
C THR A 15 11.41 -15.67 0.23
N LEU A 16 10.15 -15.92 -0.20
CA LEU A 16 9.36 -14.91 -0.90
C LEU A 16 8.99 -13.73 -0.01
N LYS A 17 8.80 -13.96 1.29
CA LYS A 17 8.54 -12.88 2.26
C LYS A 17 9.76 -11.99 2.49
N ILE A 18 10.95 -12.59 2.56
CA ILE A 18 12.21 -11.84 2.67
C ILE A 18 12.45 -11.03 1.38
N LEU A 19 12.26 -11.66 0.21
CA LEU A 19 12.38 -10.97 -1.07
C LEU A 19 11.39 -9.81 -1.20
N TRP A 20 10.15 -10.00 -0.76
CA TRP A 20 9.15 -8.94 -0.68
C TRP A 20 9.63 -7.77 0.19
N LEU A 21 10.15 -8.05 1.40
CA LEU A 21 10.70 -7.01 2.27
C LEU A 21 11.84 -6.23 1.59
N ILE A 22 12.77 -6.94 0.96
CA ILE A 22 13.91 -6.31 0.26
C ILE A 22 13.42 -5.41 -0.88
N ILE A 23 12.55 -5.91 -1.76
CA ILE A 23 12.03 -5.14 -2.89
C ILE A 23 11.25 -3.92 -2.39
N HIS A 24 10.42 -4.09 -1.37
CA HIS A 24 9.66 -2.99 -0.78
C HIS A 24 10.57 -1.91 -0.17
N THR A 25 11.69 -2.33 0.46
CA THR A 25 12.73 -1.39 0.95
C THR A 25 13.39 -0.63 -0.19
N ILE A 26 13.71 -1.32 -1.30
CA ILE A 26 14.29 -0.68 -2.49
C ILE A 26 13.33 0.36 -3.08
N PHE A 27 12.03 0.04 -3.19
CA PHE A 27 11.05 1.00 -3.70
C PHE A 27 10.90 2.23 -2.81
N LEU A 28 10.90 2.04 -1.49
CA LEU A 28 10.85 3.17 -0.55
C LEU A 28 12.12 4.04 -0.66
N TYR A 29 13.28 3.42 -0.83
CA TYR A 29 14.54 4.14 -1.05
C TYR A 29 14.51 4.93 -2.36
N ILE A 30 14.07 4.33 -3.46
CA ILE A 30 13.89 5.02 -4.75
C ILE A 30 12.92 6.20 -4.60
N ALA A 31 11.79 6.01 -3.93
CA ALA A 31 10.83 7.07 -3.68
C ALA A 31 11.46 8.25 -2.89
N TYR A 32 12.27 7.93 -1.88
CA TYR A 32 13.00 8.94 -1.11
C TYR A 32 13.99 9.71 -1.99
N THR A 33 14.78 9.01 -2.80
CA THR A 33 15.80 9.65 -3.66
C THR A 33 15.19 10.52 -4.77
N ILE A 34 14.00 10.17 -5.29
CA ILE A 34 13.24 11.04 -6.20
C ILE A 34 12.79 12.34 -5.50
N CYS A 35 12.47 12.28 -4.22
CA CYS A 35 11.99 13.46 -3.48
C CYS A 35 13.12 14.39 -3.03
N PHE A 36 14.29 13.86 -2.63
CA PHE A 36 15.25 14.59 -1.81
C PHE A 36 16.71 14.46 -2.22
N ASP A 37 17.03 13.67 -3.26
CA ASP A 37 18.41 13.34 -3.60
C ASP A 37 18.66 13.40 -5.12
N ASP A 38 19.86 13.08 -5.56
CA ASP A 38 20.36 13.23 -6.94
C ASP A 38 19.59 12.43 -8.00
N LEU A 39 18.84 11.39 -7.62
CA LEU A 39 17.98 10.66 -8.56
C LEU A 39 16.91 11.57 -9.19
N VAL A 40 16.58 12.69 -8.54
CA VAL A 40 15.65 13.69 -9.07
C VAL A 40 16.14 14.24 -10.42
N ILE A 41 17.44 14.45 -10.60
CA ILE A 41 18.04 14.98 -11.83
C ILE A 41 17.77 14.05 -13.02
N TRP A 42 17.94 12.75 -12.83
CA TRP A 42 17.66 11.76 -13.87
C TRP A 42 16.18 11.70 -14.23
N VAL A 43 15.31 11.86 -13.22
CA VAL A 43 13.85 11.85 -13.40
C VAL A 43 13.42 13.12 -14.14
N ASP A 44 14.00 14.27 -13.81
CA ASP A 44 13.76 15.55 -14.49
C ASP A 44 14.10 15.45 -15.99
N GLU A 45 15.25 14.86 -16.32
CA GLU A 45 15.69 14.65 -17.71
C GLU A 45 14.76 13.69 -18.49
N ILE A 46 14.29 12.60 -17.85
CA ILE A 46 13.45 11.59 -18.52
C ILE A 46 12.04 12.11 -18.78
N PHE A 47 11.45 12.83 -17.81
CA PHE A 47 10.06 13.25 -17.86
C PHE A 47 9.85 14.70 -18.29
N ASP A 48 10.92 15.47 -18.48
CA ASP A 48 10.88 16.92 -18.74
C ASP A 48 10.07 17.68 -17.66
N ILE A 49 10.26 17.31 -16.41
CA ILE A 49 9.55 17.83 -15.24
C ILE A 49 10.58 18.24 -14.19
N ASP A 50 10.50 19.47 -13.69
CA ASP A 50 11.36 19.97 -12.62
C ASP A 50 10.86 19.56 -11.23
N TYR A 51 11.31 18.42 -10.75
CA TYR A 51 10.97 17.92 -9.40
C TYR A 51 11.57 18.75 -8.27
N SER A 52 12.60 19.54 -8.54
CA SER A 52 13.24 20.41 -7.55
C SER A 52 12.27 21.49 -7.04
N LYS A 53 11.39 21.98 -7.92
CA LYS A 53 10.36 23.00 -7.61
C LYS A 53 9.17 22.49 -6.82
N GLY A 54 9.04 21.18 -6.62
CA GLY A 54 7.92 20.59 -5.90
C GLY A 54 7.86 21.03 -4.44
N ASN A 55 6.64 21.17 -3.92
CA ASN A 55 6.40 21.59 -2.55
C ASN A 55 6.98 20.60 -1.53
N ILE A 56 7.86 21.08 -0.64
CA ILE A 56 8.58 20.24 0.33
C ILE A 56 7.64 19.51 1.29
N TYR A 57 6.55 20.14 1.72
CA TYR A 57 5.58 19.52 2.64
C TYR A 57 4.81 18.38 1.96
N ARG A 58 4.52 18.53 0.65
CA ARG A 58 3.91 17.45 -0.14
C ARG A 58 4.86 16.27 -0.29
N LYS A 59 6.15 16.51 -0.57
CA LYS A 59 7.19 15.47 -0.57
C LYS A 59 7.24 14.71 0.75
N TYR A 60 7.21 15.43 1.89
CA TYR A 60 7.15 14.80 3.21
C TYR A 60 5.87 13.98 3.41
N CYS A 61 4.71 14.46 2.97
CA CYS A 61 3.47 13.68 3.05
C CYS A 61 3.56 12.39 2.24
N LEU A 62 4.03 12.46 0.99
CA LEU A 62 4.17 11.29 0.12
C LEU A 62 5.10 10.23 0.71
N ILE A 63 6.26 10.64 1.21
CA ILE A 63 7.22 9.71 1.85
C ILE A 63 6.69 9.19 3.19
N SER A 64 6.01 10.01 3.99
CA SER A 64 5.41 9.55 5.25
C SER A 64 4.36 8.47 5.00
N PHE A 65 3.54 8.62 3.95
CA PHE A 65 2.60 7.59 3.54
C PHE A 65 3.32 6.31 3.07
N GLY A 66 4.42 6.47 2.32
CA GLY A 66 5.28 5.35 1.90
C GLY A 66 5.87 4.58 3.08
N VAL A 67 6.42 5.29 4.07
CA VAL A 67 6.95 4.67 5.31
C VAL A 67 5.84 3.97 6.09
N PHE A 68 4.70 4.62 6.28
CA PHE A 68 3.57 4.02 7.00
C PHE A 68 3.06 2.76 6.30
N MET A 69 2.88 2.81 4.98
CA MET A 69 2.50 1.65 4.18
C MET A 69 3.55 0.54 4.27
N TYR A 70 4.85 0.88 4.17
CA TYR A 70 5.95 -0.07 4.32
C TYR A 70 5.86 -0.83 5.64
N LEU A 71 5.72 -0.13 6.76
CA LEU A 71 5.61 -0.75 8.08
C LEU A 71 4.38 -1.66 8.18
N ARG A 72 3.23 -1.16 7.76
CA ARG A 72 1.94 -1.86 7.82
C ARG A 72 1.91 -3.12 6.96
N MET A 73 2.35 -3.02 5.69
CA MET A 73 2.33 -4.14 4.77
C MET A 73 3.35 -5.22 5.13
N ASN A 74 4.51 -4.82 5.64
CA ASN A 74 5.48 -5.80 6.15
C ASN A 74 4.99 -6.48 7.43
N LEU A 75 4.33 -5.77 8.35
CA LEU A 75 3.65 -6.38 9.50
C LEU A 75 2.61 -7.42 9.02
N THR A 76 1.79 -7.06 8.04
CA THR A 76 0.78 -7.98 7.49
C THR A 76 1.43 -9.20 6.81
N GLY A 77 2.39 -8.98 5.93
CA GLY A 77 3.05 -10.05 5.16
C GLY A 77 3.88 -11.00 5.99
N LEU A 78 4.68 -10.45 6.93
CA LEU A 78 5.60 -11.26 7.75
C LEU A 78 4.91 -11.90 8.95
N TYR A 79 4.03 -11.16 9.61
CA TYR A 79 3.47 -11.57 10.90
C TYR A 79 2.04 -12.11 10.82
N LEU A 80 1.12 -11.40 10.14
CA LEU A 80 -0.29 -11.79 10.09
C LEU A 80 -0.54 -12.89 9.05
N LEU A 81 0.16 -12.88 7.91
CA LEU A 81 -0.03 -13.82 6.83
C LEU A 81 0.73 -15.14 7.10
N LYS A 82 0.00 -16.14 7.59
CA LYS A 82 0.57 -17.46 7.97
C LYS A 82 0.60 -18.50 6.84
N ARG A 83 0.07 -18.17 5.68
CA ARG A 83 0.02 -19.07 4.51
C ARG A 83 1.19 -18.86 3.55
N LYS A 84 1.40 -19.82 2.67
CA LYS A 84 2.31 -19.68 1.52
C LYS A 84 1.81 -18.58 0.58
N ILE A 85 2.70 -17.75 0.10
CA ILE A 85 2.42 -16.74 -0.92
C ILE A 85 2.60 -17.43 -2.29
N PRO A 86 1.56 -17.53 -3.13
CA PRO A 86 1.69 -17.97 -4.51
C PRO A 86 2.54 -16.97 -5.32
N ILE A 87 3.23 -17.44 -6.34
CA ILE A 87 4.12 -16.60 -7.16
C ILE A 87 3.33 -15.49 -7.86
N ASP A 88 2.15 -15.78 -8.40
CA ASP A 88 1.26 -14.80 -9.02
C ASP A 88 0.84 -13.68 -8.06
N GLU A 89 0.54 -14.03 -6.81
CA GLU A 89 0.23 -13.07 -5.77
C GLU A 89 1.46 -12.23 -5.39
N PHE A 90 2.65 -12.85 -5.33
CA PHE A 90 3.89 -12.13 -5.05
C PHE A 90 4.15 -11.04 -6.09
N PHE A 91 4.05 -11.36 -7.38
CA PHE A 91 4.23 -10.37 -8.44
C PHE A 91 3.14 -9.29 -8.42
N GLY A 92 1.88 -9.66 -8.23
CA GLY A 92 0.77 -8.70 -8.15
C GLY A 92 0.97 -7.66 -7.02
N VAL A 93 1.32 -8.15 -5.83
CA VAL A 93 1.57 -7.26 -4.67
C VAL A 93 2.83 -6.41 -4.88
N THR A 94 3.90 -6.98 -5.43
CA THR A 94 5.14 -6.22 -5.71
C THR A 94 4.88 -5.11 -6.74
N THR A 95 4.12 -5.37 -7.80
CA THR A 95 3.72 -4.36 -8.78
C THR A 95 2.88 -3.26 -8.14
N ALA A 96 1.94 -3.62 -7.26
CA ALA A 96 1.15 -2.65 -6.52
C ALA A 96 2.04 -1.75 -5.63
N PHE A 97 3.05 -2.30 -4.97
CA PHE A 97 4.00 -1.51 -4.17
C PHE A 97 4.80 -0.52 -5.02
N ALA A 98 5.23 -0.93 -6.22
CA ALA A 98 5.88 -0.02 -7.15
C ALA A 98 4.95 1.14 -7.55
N ALA A 99 3.71 0.83 -7.90
CA ALA A 99 2.69 1.84 -8.26
C ALA A 99 2.42 2.83 -7.11
N TYR A 100 2.35 2.33 -5.87
CA TYR A 100 2.10 3.18 -4.70
C TYR A 100 3.32 4.01 -4.33
N GLN A 101 4.50 3.41 -4.16
CA GLN A 101 5.67 4.11 -3.65
C GLN A 101 6.37 4.94 -4.71
N ILE A 102 6.58 4.39 -5.89
CA ILE A 102 7.27 5.10 -6.98
C ILE A 102 6.26 5.90 -7.79
N GLY A 103 5.14 5.30 -8.21
CA GLY A 103 4.16 5.93 -9.08
C GLY A 103 3.55 7.19 -8.47
N PHE A 104 3.09 7.16 -7.21
CA PHE A 104 2.52 8.35 -6.57
C PHE A 104 3.57 9.43 -6.30
N VAL A 105 4.82 9.06 -6.03
CA VAL A 105 5.91 10.03 -5.89
C VAL A 105 6.21 10.69 -7.23
N LEU A 106 6.33 9.93 -8.32
CA LEU A 106 6.53 10.48 -9.67
C LEU A 106 5.41 11.42 -10.09
N LEU A 107 4.16 11.12 -9.71
CA LEU A 107 2.99 11.94 -10.06
C LEU A 107 2.81 13.19 -9.18
N GLY A 108 3.32 13.17 -7.94
CA GLY A 108 3.01 14.21 -6.96
C GLY A 108 4.19 15.03 -6.45
N ALA A 109 5.42 14.52 -6.49
CA ALA A 109 6.55 15.17 -5.84
C ALA A 109 7.01 16.49 -6.50
N TRP A 110 6.68 16.69 -7.78
CA TRP A 110 6.99 17.90 -8.53
C TRP A 110 5.95 19.02 -8.40
N GLN A 111 4.79 18.75 -7.81
CA GLN A 111 3.71 19.72 -7.67
C GLN A 111 4.14 20.89 -6.76
N PRO A 112 4.15 22.14 -7.27
CA PRO A 112 4.65 23.30 -6.51
C PRO A 112 3.62 23.86 -5.54
N GLU A 113 2.35 23.53 -5.71
CA GLU A 113 1.25 24.09 -4.94
C GLU A 113 1.32 23.73 -3.46
N SER A 114 1.01 24.69 -2.61
CA SER A 114 0.93 24.48 -1.17
C SER A 114 -0.17 23.49 -0.81
N LEU A 115 0.00 22.82 0.34
CA LEU A 115 -1.04 21.94 0.88
C LEU A 115 -2.32 22.72 1.13
N ASN A 116 -3.45 22.10 0.84
CA ASN A 116 -4.78 22.71 0.95
C ASN A 116 -5.79 21.73 1.59
N ILE A 117 -7.07 22.09 1.58
CA ILE A 117 -8.13 21.28 2.20
C ILE A 117 -8.27 19.87 1.57
N LEU A 118 -7.94 19.70 0.28
CA LEU A 118 -7.96 18.38 -0.35
C LEU A 118 -6.88 17.48 0.23
N ASP A 119 -5.72 18.04 0.57
CA ASP A 119 -4.63 17.28 1.21
C ASP A 119 -5.07 16.79 2.60
N VAL A 120 -5.76 17.64 3.37
CA VAL A 120 -6.33 17.22 4.67
C VAL A 120 -7.31 16.08 4.49
N PHE A 121 -8.19 16.16 3.50
CA PHE A 121 -9.12 15.07 3.18
C PHE A 121 -8.38 13.80 2.75
N GLY A 122 -7.34 13.92 1.91
CA GLY A 122 -6.48 12.81 1.50
C GLY A 122 -5.81 12.12 2.70
N VAL A 123 -5.25 12.90 3.64
CA VAL A 123 -4.66 12.37 4.87
C VAL A 123 -5.67 11.62 5.72
N LEU A 124 -6.86 12.20 5.94
CA LEU A 124 -7.92 11.54 6.71
C LEU A 124 -8.35 10.22 6.07
N LEU A 125 -8.55 10.22 4.76
CA LEU A 125 -8.94 9.02 4.02
C LEU A 125 -7.86 7.94 4.05
N PHE A 126 -6.58 8.34 3.98
CA PHE A 126 -5.44 7.42 4.13
C PHE A 126 -5.41 6.77 5.51
N ILE A 127 -5.60 7.56 6.57
CA ILE A 127 -5.59 7.06 7.96
C ILE A 127 -6.76 6.11 8.20
N ILE A 128 -7.99 6.52 7.84
CA ILE A 128 -9.21 5.73 8.03
C ILE A 128 -9.14 4.43 7.23
N GLY A 129 -8.73 4.50 5.96
CA GLY A 129 -8.58 3.33 5.10
C GLY A 129 -7.52 2.36 5.63
N SER A 130 -6.38 2.88 6.07
CA SER A 130 -5.32 2.09 6.69
C SER A 130 -5.80 1.38 7.97
N TYR A 131 -6.60 2.06 8.77
CA TYR A 131 -7.22 1.47 9.96
C TYR A 131 -8.15 0.31 9.57
N PHE A 132 -9.08 0.52 8.66
CA PHE A 132 -10.02 -0.53 8.23
C PHE A 132 -9.29 -1.75 7.66
N ASN A 133 -8.31 -1.54 6.78
CA ASN A 133 -7.54 -2.63 6.21
C ASN A 133 -6.76 -3.40 7.28
N THR A 134 -5.95 -2.73 8.08
CA THR A 134 -5.04 -3.40 9.03
C THR A 134 -5.78 -3.99 10.21
N TYR A 135 -6.72 -3.25 10.80
CA TYR A 135 -7.42 -3.72 12.01
C TYR A 135 -8.35 -4.89 11.71
N SER A 136 -9.01 -4.89 10.56
CA SER A 136 -9.82 -6.04 10.12
C SER A 136 -8.98 -7.31 9.99
N GLU A 137 -7.76 -7.21 9.41
CA GLU A 137 -6.85 -8.34 9.29
C GLU A 137 -6.35 -8.83 10.66
N ILE A 138 -6.08 -7.92 11.60
CA ILE A 138 -5.73 -8.29 12.99
C ILE A 138 -6.89 -9.04 13.66
N GLN A 139 -8.12 -8.55 13.54
CA GLN A 139 -9.30 -9.21 14.07
C GLN A 139 -9.46 -10.61 13.47
N ARG A 140 -9.37 -10.74 12.15
CA ARG A 140 -9.46 -12.02 11.44
C ARG A 140 -8.35 -12.98 11.84
N ASN A 141 -7.11 -12.50 12.02
CA ASN A 141 -6.00 -13.32 12.46
C ASN A 141 -6.19 -13.83 13.89
N ARG A 142 -6.65 -12.98 14.83
CA ARG A 142 -6.96 -13.39 16.21
C ARG A 142 -8.01 -14.50 16.23
N PHE A 143 -9.09 -14.34 15.47
CA PHE A 143 -10.15 -15.35 15.36
C PHE A 143 -9.62 -16.70 14.83
N LYS A 144 -8.78 -16.66 13.77
CA LYS A 144 -8.21 -17.87 13.16
C LYS A 144 -7.15 -18.55 14.01
N ASN A 145 -6.59 -17.87 15.00
CA ASN A 145 -5.61 -18.47 15.93
C ASN A 145 -6.27 -19.33 17.01
N ASP A 146 -7.56 -19.18 17.25
CA ASP A 146 -8.31 -20.03 18.18
C ASP A 146 -8.63 -21.37 17.48
N PRO A 147 -8.18 -22.51 18.04
CA PRO A 147 -8.45 -23.85 17.50
C PRO A 147 -9.95 -24.16 17.35
N ASN A 148 -10.80 -23.61 18.22
CA ASN A 148 -12.25 -23.79 18.21
C ASN A 148 -12.93 -23.14 16.99
N ASN A 149 -12.23 -22.24 16.31
CA ASN A 149 -12.72 -21.52 15.14
C ASN A 149 -12.22 -22.12 13.81
N LYS A 150 -11.55 -23.29 13.86
CA LYS A 150 -11.07 -23.96 12.64
C LYS A 150 -12.22 -24.25 11.68
N GLY A 151 -12.09 -23.80 10.43
CA GLY A 151 -13.11 -23.95 9.38
C GLY A 151 -14.27 -22.94 9.44
N LYS A 152 -14.38 -22.13 10.49
CA LYS A 152 -15.43 -21.10 10.60
C LYS A 152 -15.06 -19.83 9.87
N LEU A 153 -16.06 -19.14 9.30
CA LEU A 153 -15.93 -17.81 8.71
C LEU A 153 -16.01 -16.75 9.82
N TYR A 154 -15.10 -15.77 9.77
CA TYR A 154 -15.15 -14.63 10.68
C TYR A 154 -16.15 -13.59 10.18
N THR A 155 -17.20 -13.34 10.97
CA THR A 155 -18.30 -12.41 10.65
C THR A 155 -18.55 -11.37 11.73
N GLN A 156 -17.61 -11.22 12.68
CA GLN A 156 -17.70 -10.30 13.81
C GLN A 156 -16.80 -9.07 13.60
N GLY A 157 -16.82 -8.14 14.55
CA GLY A 157 -16.03 -6.92 14.48
C GLY A 157 -16.34 -6.10 13.24
N LEU A 158 -15.33 -5.64 12.51
CA LEU A 158 -15.52 -4.89 11.28
C LEU A 158 -16.19 -5.70 10.17
N PHE A 159 -15.98 -7.02 10.12
CA PHE A 159 -16.61 -7.90 9.11
C PHE A 159 -18.12 -8.08 9.32
N LYS A 160 -18.69 -7.58 10.43
CA LYS A 160 -20.14 -7.50 10.64
C LYS A 160 -20.79 -6.49 9.67
N TYR A 161 -20.08 -5.43 9.32
CA TYR A 161 -20.60 -4.36 8.48
C TYR A 161 -20.42 -4.62 6.99
N ALA A 162 -19.30 -5.24 6.60
CA ALA A 162 -19.04 -5.59 5.20
C ALA A 162 -18.14 -6.81 5.10
N LYS A 163 -18.45 -7.73 4.16
CA LYS A 163 -17.70 -8.97 3.92
C LYS A 163 -16.24 -8.69 3.51
N HIS A 164 -16.01 -7.58 2.81
CA HIS A 164 -14.72 -7.18 2.25
C HIS A 164 -14.27 -5.81 2.78
N ILE A 165 -14.47 -5.58 4.09
CA ILE A 165 -14.11 -4.32 4.74
C ILE A 165 -12.61 -3.97 4.60
N ASN A 166 -11.74 -4.98 4.51
CA ASN A 166 -10.32 -4.81 4.25
C ASN A 166 -10.06 -4.23 2.85
N TYR A 167 -10.77 -4.68 1.80
CA TYR A 167 -10.65 -4.10 0.46
C TYR A 167 -11.22 -2.69 0.38
N PHE A 168 -12.32 -2.43 1.08
CA PHE A 168 -12.80 -1.06 1.23
C PHE A 168 -11.73 -0.15 1.85
N GLY A 169 -11.05 -0.66 2.89
CA GLY A 169 -9.89 0.01 3.47
C GLY A 169 -8.79 0.28 2.45
N ASP A 170 -8.49 -0.70 1.57
CA ASP A 170 -7.49 -0.53 0.51
C ASP A 170 -7.88 0.59 -0.46
N VAL A 171 -9.11 0.61 -0.96
CA VAL A 171 -9.60 1.68 -1.84
C VAL A 171 -9.47 3.04 -1.15
N CYS A 172 -9.86 3.16 0.12
CA CYS A 172 -9.80 4.41 0.85
C CYS A 172 -8.37 4.94 1.00
N TRP A 173 -7.42 4.13 1.51
CA TRP A 173 -6.06 4.65 1.74
C TRP A 173 -5.31 4.92 0.44
N VAL A 174 -5.53 4.12 -0.62
CA VAL A 174 -4.95 4.36 -1.95
C VAL A 174 -5.53 5.64 -2.56
N THR A 175 -6.84 5.85 -2.45
CA THR A 175 -7.48 7.10 -2.88
C THR A 175 -6.93 8.30 -2.11
N GLY A 176 -6.78 8.18 -0.80
CA GLY A 176 -6.19 9.23 0.03
C GLY A 176 -4.78 9.61 -0.44
N TRP A 177 -3.95 8.63 -0.77
CA TRP A 177 -2.61 8.88 -1.30
C TRP A 177 -2.65 9.51 -2.70
N ALA A 178 -3.52 9.01 -3.59
CA ALA A 178 -3.72 9.59 -4.92
C ALA A 178 -4.12 11.08 -4.86
N ILE A 179 -4.99 11.47 -3.91
CA ILE A 179 -5.39 12.87 -3.70
C ILE A 179 -4.18 13.76 -3.36
N ILE A 180 -3.26 13.30 -2.50
CA ILE A 180 -2.06 14.04 -2.12
C ILE A 180 -1.16 14.34 -3.34
N THR A 181 -1.24 13.55 -4.40
CA THR A 181 -0.44 13.82 -5.61
C THR A 181 -0.90 15.04 -6.38
N HIS A 182 -2.13 15.53 -6.20
CA HIS A 182 -2.77 16.57 -7.02
C HIS A 182 -2.71 16.27 -8.53
N ASN A 183 -2.63 15.00 -8.89
CA ASN A 183 -2.54 14.53 -10.27
C ASN A 183 -3.67 13.56 -10.59
N LEU A 184 -4.50 13.88 -11.58
CA LEU A 184 -5.64 13.06 -11.95
C LEU A 184 -5.28 11.64 -12.40
N TRP A 185 -4.09 11.46 -12.99
CA TRP A 185 -3.61 10.13 -13.39
C TRP A 185 -3.39 9.20 -12.20
N ALA A 186 -3.10 9.74 -11.02
CA ALA A 186 -3.01 8.94 -9.80
C ALA A 186 -4.34 8.25 -9.45
N GLY A 187 -5.47 8.81 -9.87
CA GLY A 187 -6.81 8.23 -9.68
C GLY A 187 -7.03 6.90 -10.40
N ILE A 188 -6.24 6.57 -11.41
CA ILE A 188 -6.32 5.27 -12.10
C ILE A 188 -6.05 4.12 -11.11
N VAL A 189 -5.11 4.30 -10.19
CA VAL A 189 -4.71 3.24 -9.25
C VAL A 189 -5.85 2.79 -8.33
N PRO A 190 -6.55 3.68 -7.60
CA PRO A 190 -7.71 3.27 -6.80
C PRO A 190 -8.88 2.75 -7.65
N ILE A 191 -9.08 3.25 -8.87
CA ILE A 191 -10.11 2.72 -9.79
C ILE A 191 -9.82 1.26 -10.13
N MET A 192 -8.57 0.92 -10.46
CA MET A 192 -8.15 -0.46 -10.74
C MET A 192 -8.36 -1.41 -9.56
N LEU A 193 -8.40 -0.91 -8.32
CA LEU A 193 -8.69 -1.73 -7.14
C LEU A 193 -10.19 -2.05 -6.97
N THR A 194 -11.07 -1.32 -7.66
CA THR A 194 -12.52 -1.53 -7.58
C THR A 194 -13.07 -2.45 -8.66
N LEU A 195 -12.27 -2.73 -9.69
CA LEU A 195 -12.61 -3.64 -10.81
C LEU A 195 -12.21 -5.08 -10.50
#